data_385eda601a9caa883b80ddb297c89b2b
#
_entry.id   385eda601a9caa883b80ddb297c89b2b
#
_cell.length_a   1.000
_cell.length_b   1.000
_cell.length_c   1.000
_cell.angle_alpha   90.00
_cell.angle_beta   90.00
_cell.angle_gamma   90.00
#
_symmetry.space_group_name_H-M   'P 1'
#
loop_
_entity.id
_entity.type
_entity.pdbx_description
1 polymer ?
#
loop_
_entity_poly.entity_id
_entity_poly.type
_entity_poly.pdbx_seq_one_letter_code
_entity_poly.pdbx_strand_id
1 'polypeptide(L)'
;MKKVFKKCAPTPVYISPNQLTLDCFKTPFEQQLNHTNRWVVLAHLIPWDEVCNLYLKHVGVSDTGRPPLNPRVVLGSLIIKHMCNLDDRETVDQISENIYMQYFLGYSTFTSEAPFDASLFVEFRKRLGMDTLNAINEKIASLKTHMETKEKETTPTTDLEPLPDNSNSTESKNKGRIIFDATACPQDIAYPTDLDLLSDARKKSEELIDKLYSPALHVKKPRTYRRIARKLYLGTAQKKNKSRKQIRKATGSQLRLIKRNLKSINRLLDTYPQIPLKPKDYKYLLVINTFYEQQQQMYDSQSHRIEDRIVSIHQPHVRPIVRGKSQAKVEFGAKIHVSIIDGISFLDELSWDAFNEGSHMMDYVEKYHLRFGCYPRELLADQIYCTRANRAALKEKGIKLLAKPLGRPSAVQVHVSPGERNPIEGKFRQAKTAYGLNRIKAKLRDTSESWIASIILVLNLVKLAGVALPCFIVKFIDNLYASFSARWLIVPDSQFAYDNCGQLILMTEIFNSNKNNPKKRFLSFSADPI
;
A
#
# COMPACT_ATOMS: atom_id res chain seq x y z
N MET A 1 -14.63 20.46 44.19
CA MET A 1 -14.18 19.89 42.90
C MET A 1 -13.23 18.74 43.14
N LYS A 2 -13.64 17.47 42.90
CA LYS A 2 -12.76 16.32 43.03
C LYS A 2 -11.86 16.30 41.78
N LYS A 3 -10.55 16.43 41.94
CA LYS A 3 -9.57 16.21 40.87
C LYS A 3 -9.69 14.76 40.41
N VAL A 4 -10.21 14.56 39.22
CA VAL A 4 -10.19 13.26 38.55
C VAL A 4 -8.74 13.01 38.14
N PHE A 5 -8.04 12.13 38.86
CA PHE A 5 -6.73 11.65 38.44
C PHE A 5 -6.91 10.84 37.15
N LYS A 6 -6.48 11.41 36.04
CA LYS A 6 -6.34 10.65 34.80
C LYS A 6 -5.24 9.62 35.01
N LYS A 7 -5.58 8.34 34.95
CA LYS A 7 -4.59 7.25 34.94
C LYS A 7 -3.88 7.29 33.60
N CYS A 8 -2.58 7.62 33.60
CA CYS A 8 -1.74 7.51 32.42
C CYS A 8 -1.63 6.05 32.02
N ALA A 9 -1.85 5.76 30.75
CA ALA A 9 -1.50 4.47 30.19
C ALA A 9 0.04 4.32 30.18
N PRO A 10 0.58 3.14 30.50
CA PRO A 10 2.04 2.95 30.44
C PRO A 10 2.53 3.17 29.01
N THR A 11 3.73 3.74 28.90
CA THR A 11 4.40 3.92 27.60
C THR A 11 4.58 2.57 26.92
N PRO A 12 4.34 2.45 25.60
CA PRO A 12 4.57 1.21 24.89
C PRO A 12 6.04 0.82 25.00
N VAL A 13 6.28 -0.43 25.41
CA VAL A 13 7.64 -0.98 25.49
C VAL A 13 8.01 -1.48 24.10
N TYR A 14 9.07 -0.91 23.54
CA TYR A 14 9.68 -1.38 22.32
C TYR A 14 10.99 -2.11 22.64
N ILE A 15 11.15 -3.32 22.11
CA ILE A 15 12.36 -4.12 22.23
C ILE A 15 13.06 -4.06 20.87
N SER A 16 14.32 -3.59 20.88
CA SER A 16 15.14 -3.49 19.66
C SER A 16 15.41 -4.87 19.05
N PRO A 17 15.42 -5.02 17.71
CA PRO A 17 15.80 -6.26 17.05
C PRO A 17 17.22 -6.73 17.39
N ASN A 18 18.10 -5.82 17.81
CA ASN A 18 19.46 -6.16 18.23
C ASN A 18 19.51 -6.97 19.54
N GLN A 19 18.40 -7.04 20.29
CA GLN A 19 18.26 -7.85 21.49
C GLN A 19 17.70 -9.25 21.22
N LEU A 20 17.24 -9.50 19.96
CA LEU A 20 16.65 -10.76 19.55
C LEU A 20 17.67 -11.59 18.78
N THR A 21 18.08 -12.72 19.34
CA THR A 21 18.96 -13.68 18.67
C THR A 21 18.14 -14.83 18.11
N LEU A 22 18.57 -15.36 16.95
CA LEU A 22 17.95 -16.56 16.35
C LEU A 22 18.10 -17.80 17.24
N ASP A 23 19.16 -17.84 18.05
CA ASP A 23 19.45 -18.96 18.93
C ASP A 23 18.40 -19.17 20.03
N CYS A 24 17.69 -18.12 20.42
CA CYS A 24 16.59 -18.20 21.39
C CYS A 24 15.26 -18.59 20.75
N PHE A 25 15.16 -18.56 19.40
CA PHE A 25 13.93 -18.83 18.67
C PHE A 25 13.98 -20.20 18.00
N LYS A 26 13.73 -21.25 18.77
CA LYS A 26 13.75 -22.65 18.32
C LYS A 26 12.40 -23.06 17.75
N THR A 27 12.42 -23.89 16.72
CA THR A 27 11.21 -24.55 16.21
C THR A 27 10.76 -25.67 17.16
N PRO A 28 9.50 -26.17 17.04
CA PRO A 28 9.03 -27.33 17.80
C PRO A 28 9.91 -28.59 17.67
N PHE A 29 10.74 -28.66 16.61
CA PHE A 29 11.69 -29.74 16.35
C PHE A 29 13.13 -29.42 16.80
N GLU A 30 13.30 -28.43 17.68
CA GLU A 30 14.61 -27.94 18.18
C GLU A 30 15.56 -27.41 17.10
N GLN A 31 15.03 -27.12 15.93
CA GLN A 31 15.81 -26.54 14.82
C GLN A 31 15.78 -25.01 14.89
N GLN A 32 16.87 -24.38 14.47
CA GLN A 32 16.91 -22.93 14.30
C GLN A 32 16.05 -22.49 13.11
N LEU A 33 15.57 -21.24 13.14
CA LEU A 33 14.85 -20.65 12.02
C LEU A 33 15.76 -20.53 10.79
N ASN A 34 15.20 -20.81 9.62
CA ASN A 34 15.92 -20.66 8.37
C ASN A 34 16.20 -19.16 8.09
N HIS A 35 17.48 -18.80 8.02
CA HIS A 35 17.96 -17.44 7.78
C HIS A 35 17.53 -16.87 6.41
N THR A 36 17.30 -17.73 5.41
CA THR A 36 16.85 -17.32 4.07
C THR A 36 15.35 -17.08 3.99
N ASN A 37 14.59 -17.36 5.08
CA ASN A 37 13.17 -17.10 5.10
C ASN A 37 12.90 -15.60 5.01
N ARG A 38 11.95 -15.21 4.13
CA ARG A 38 11.59 -13.80 3.89
C ARG A 38 11.28 -13.01 5.15
N TRP A 39 10.67 -13.63 6.17
CA TRP A 39 10.32 -12.96 7.42
C TRP A 39 11.54 -12.69 8.29
N VAL A 40 12.51 -13.61 8.30
CA VAL A 40 13.78 -13.43 8.98
C VAL A 40 14.59 -12.31 8.29
N VAL A 41 14.69 -12.35 6.96
CA VAL A 41 15.36 -11.31 6.17
C VAL A 41 14.73 -9.94 6.43
N LEU A 42 13.41 -9.84 6.39
CA LEU A 42 12.68 -8.58 6.64
C LEU A 42 12.82 -8.11 8.09
N ALA A 43 12.88 -9.04 9.06
CA ALA A 43 13.09 -8.68 10.47
C ALA A 43 14.41 -7.93 10.70
N HIS A 44 15.45 -8.29 9.95
CA HIS A 44 16.76 -7.64 10.01
C HIS A 44 16.91 -6.43 9.07
N LEU A 45 16.16 -6.42 7.96
CA LEU A 45 16.23 -5.36 6.96
C LEU A 45 15.56 -4.07 7.43
N ILE A 46 14.40 -4.19 8.11
CA ILE A 46 13.62 -3.03 8.53
C ILE A 46 14.30 -2.35 9.74
N PRO A 47 14.57 -1.03 9.68
CA PRO A 47 15.13 -0.29 10.80
C PRO A 47 14.04 -0.02 11.85
N TRP A 48 13.69 -1.05 12.61
CA TRP A 48 12.55 -1.03 13.52
C TRP A 48 12.59 0.12 14.53
N ASP A 49 13.77 0.50 15.02
CA ASP A 49 13.92 1.59 15.98
C ASP A 49 13.45 2.92 15.39
N GLU A 50 13.87 3.24 14.15
CA GLU A 50 13.46 4.46 13.47
C GLU A 50 11.97 4.43 13.10
N VAL A 51 11.51 3.30 12.57
CA VAL A 51 10.12 3.12 12.11
C VAL A 51 9.14 3.16 13.30
N CYS A 52 9.47 2.51 14.41
CA CYS A 52 8.66 2.57 15.63
C CYS A 52 8.64 3.97 16.25
N ASN A 53 9.76 4.69 16.21
CA ASN A 53 9.83 6.07 16.67
C ASN A 53 8.93 7.01 15.83
N LEU A 54 8.88 6.83 14.51
CA LEU A 54 7.96 7.57 13.64
C LEU A 54 6.50 7.31 14.03
N TYR A 55 6.14 6.05 14.28
CA TYR A 55 4.82 5.69 14.75
C TYR A 55 4.47 6.34 16.09
N LEU A 56 5.37 6.26 17.08
CA LEU A 56 5.15 6.80 18.44
C LEU A 56 4.98 8.32 18.42
N LYS A 57 5.73 9.04 17.59
CA LYS A 57 5.58 10.50 17.42
C LYS A 57 4.17 10.89 16.93
N HIS A 58 3.55 10.03 16.11
CA HIS A 58 2.22 10.32 15.54
C HIS A 58 1.07 9.95 16.47
N VAL A 59 1.22 8.87 17.25
CA VAL A 59 0.11 8.34 18.08
C VAL A 59 -0.12 9.19 19.31
N GLY A 60 0.91 9.92 19.78
CA GLY A 60 0.84 10.67 21.02
C GLY A 60 0.70 9.77 22.25
N VAL A 61 0.78 10.35 23.43
CA VAL A 61 0.58 9.66 24.71
C VAL A 61 -0.89 9.79 25.10
N SER A 62 -1.60 8.66 25.25
CA SER A 62 -2.95 8.64 25.82
C SER A 62 -2.86 8.38 27.31
N ASP A 63 -3.41 9.28 28.12
CA ASP A 63 -3.37 9.19 29.58
C ASP A 63 -4.39 8.20 30.16
N THR A 64 -5.21 7.56 29.34
CA THR A 64 -6.28 6.66 29.80
C THR A 64 -6.45 5.48 28.84
N GLY A 65 -6.65 4.28 29.38
CA GLY A 65 -7.00 3.09 28.62
C GLY A 65 -6.11 1.88 28.85
N ARG A 66 -6.31 0.83 28.04
CA ARG A 66 -5.46 -0.37 28.02
C ARG A 66 -4.05 0.01 27.53
N PRO A 67 -2.97 -0.59 28.09
CA PRO A 67 -1.62 -0.41 27.57
C PRO A 67 -1.57 -0.63 26.05
N PRO A 68 -0.90 0.26 25.30
CA PRO A 68 -0.79 0.12 23.86
C PRO A 68 0.05 -1.11 23.50
N LEU A 69 -0.29 -1.74 22.38
CA LEU A 69 0.52 -2.82 21.83
C LEU A 69 1.88 -2.32 21.38
N ASN A 70 2.87 -3.22 21.40
CA ASN A 70 4.21 -2.92 20.87
C ASN A 70 4.09 -2.37 19.42
N PRO A 71 4.69 -1.22 19.10
CA PRO A 71 4.65 -0.62 17.77
C PRO A 71 5.10 -1.57 16.66
N ARG A 72 6.08 -2.44 16.90
CA ARG A 72 6.53 -3.45 15.95
C ARG A 72 5.45 -4.47 15.63
N VAL A 73 4.64 -4.87 16.62
CA VAL A 73 3.50 -5.78 16.41
C VAL A 73 2.44 -5.09 15.55
N VAL A 74 2.14 -3.81 15.80
CA VAL A 74 1.15 -3.04 15.03
C VAL A 74 1.58 -2.91 13.57
N LEU A 75 2.78 -2.41 13.33
CA LEU A 75 3.34 -2.19 11.98
C LEU A 75 3.58 -3.51 11.24
N GLY A 76 4.21 -4.46 11.92
CA GLY A 76 4.53 -5.76 11.35
C GLY A 76 3.28 -6.55 10.95
N SER A 77 2.21 -6.49 11.74
CA SER A 77 0.94 -7.14 11.41
C SER A 77 0.29 -6.56 10.16
N LEU A 78 0.37 -5.24 9.95
CA LEU A 78 -0.09 -4.61 8.71
C LEU A 78 0.76 -5.01 7.51
N ILE A 79 2.07 -5.12 7.67
CA ILE A 79 2.98 -5.62 6.62
C ILE A 79 2.63 -7.07 6.26
N ILE A 80 2.48 -7.96 7.26
CA ILE A 80 2.08 -9.36 7.04
C ILE A 80 0.77 -9.42 6.28
N LYS A 81 -0.25 -8.71 6.76
CA LYS A 81 -1.57 -8.65 6.16
C LYS A 81 -1.54 -8.32 4.67
N HIS A 82 -0.86 -7.24 4.31
CA HIS A 82 -0.82 -6.79 2.92
C HIS A 82 0.12 -7.63 2.06
N MET A 83 1.23 -8.12 2.61
CA MET A 83 2.17 -8.98 1.90
C MET A 83 1.57 -10.36 1.55
N CYS A 84 0.71 -10.88 2.42
CA CYS A 84 0.01 -12.15 2.20
C CYS A 84 -1.42 -11.97 1.66
N ASN A 85 -1.87 -10.71 1.49
CA ASN A 85 -3.23 -10.36 1.03
C ASN A 85 -4.35 -11.02 1.85
N LEU A 86 -4.17 -11.08 3.17
CA LEU A 86 -5.09 -11.70 4.12
C LEU A 86 -6.21 -10.74 4.56
N ASP A 87 -7.29 -11.25 5.12
CA ASP A 87 -8.24 -10.44 5.86
C ASP A 87 -7.77 -10.18 7.31
N ASP A 88 -8.54 -9.40 8.08
CA ASP A 88 -8.13 -8.99 9.44
C ASP A 88 -8.08 -10.18 10.40
N ARG A 89 -9.00 -11.14 10.31
CA ARG A 89 -9.05 -12.34 11.16
C ARG A 89 -7.99 -13.35 10.75
N GLU A 90 -7.97 -13.67 9.47
CA GLU A 90 -6.99 -14.58 8.91
C GLU A 90 -5.54 -14.14 9.19
N THR A 91 -5.28 -12.83 9.25
CA THR A 91 -3.96 -12.31 9.63
C THR A 91 -3.60 -12.67 11.07
N VAL A 92 -4.54 -12.52 12.00
CA VAL A 92 -4.32 -12.88 13.41
C VAL A 92 -4.11 -14.39 13.56
N ASP A 93 -4.93 -15.19 12.88
CA ASP A 93 -4.85 -16.65 12.90
C ASP A 93 -3.49 -17.12 12.35
N GLN A 94 -3.07 -16.60 11.19
CA GLN A 94 -1.78 -16.90 10.58
C GLN A 94 -0.58 -16.50 11.47
N ILE A 95 -0.66 -15.37 12.18
CA ILE A 95 0.38 -14.96 13.12
C ILE A 95 0.46 -15.95 14.30
N SER A 96 -0.67 -16.42 14.84
CA SER A 96 -0.68 -17.37 15.95
C SER A 96 -0.14 -18.75 15.58
N GLU A 97 -0.22 -19.13 14.31
CA GLU A 97 0.22 -20.42 13.78
C GLU A 97 1.66 -20.41 13.25
N ASN A 98 2.20 -19.23 12.87
CA ASN A 98 3.44 -19.14 12.10
C ASN A 98 4.59 -18.54 12.91
N ILE A 99 5.54 -19.40 13.27
CA ILE A 99 6.73 -19.03 14.05
C ILE A 99 7.59 -17.94 13.39
N TYR A 100 7.71 -17.92 12.04
CA TYR A 100 8.47 -16.91 11.31
C TYR A 100 7.79 -15.53 11.35
N MET A 101 6.45 -15.50 11.31
CA MET A 101 5.71 -14.25 11.45
C MET A 101 5.84 -13.67 12.86
N GLN A 102 5.82 -14.53 13.89
CA GLN A 102 6.05 -14.09 15.27
C GLN A 102 7.47 -13.57 15.48
N TYR A 103 8.49 -14.24 14.93
CA TYR A 103 9.86 -13.74 14.94
C TYR A 103 9.94 -12.35 14.26
N PHE A 104 9.31 -12.18 13.11
CA PHE A 104 9.24 -10.89 12.41
C PHE A 104 8.61 -9.79 13.28
N LEU A 105 7.58 -10.12 14.05
CA LEU A 105 6.92 -9.20 14.99
C LEU A 105 7.74 -8.90 16.25
N GLY A 106 8.86 -9.58 16.47
CA GLY A 106 9.74 -9.37 17.61
C GLY A 106 9.35 -10.14 18.86
N TYR A 107 8.66 -11.26 18.73
CA TYR A 107 8.44 -12.17 19.84
C TYR A 107 9.73 -12.90 20.17
N SER A 108 9.99 -13.13 21.43
CA SER A 108 11.17 -13.87 21.90
C SER A 108 10.99 -15.39 21.83
N THR A 109 9.75 -15.87 21.91
CA THR A 109 9.38 -17.29 21.89
C THR A 109 8.08 -17.47 21.11
N PHE A 110 7.86 -18.69 20.60
CA PHE A 110 6.61 -19.04 19.96
C PHE A 110 5.46 -19.12 20.97
N THR A 111 4.31 -18.57 20.63
CA THR A 111 3.06 -18.69 21.36
C THR A 111 1.90 -18.98 20.40
N SER A 112 0.98 -19.85 20.81
CA SER A 112 -0.25 -20.12 20.07
C SER A 112 -1.37 -19.11 20.37
N GLU A 113 -1.13 -18.19 21.30
CA GLU A 113 -2.11 -17.17 21.65
C GLU A 113 -2.22 -16.10 20.57
N ALA A 114 -3.44 -15.64 20.30
CA ALA A 114 -3.67 -14.54 19.38
C ALA A 114 -2.99 -13.24 19.87
N PRO A 115 -2.20 -12.57 19.04
CA PRO A 115 -1.44 -11.37 19.45
C PRO A 115 -2.35 -10.22 19.87
N PHE A 116 -3.54 -10.13 19.29
CA PHE A 116 -4.57 -9.11 19.57
C PHE A 116 -5.89 -9.49 18.90
N ASP A 117 -6.96 -8.80 19.26
CA ASP A 117 -8.26 -8.97 18.59
C ASP A 117 -8.25 -8.34 17.17
N ALA A 118 -8.75 -9.06 16.16
CA ALA A 118 -8.75 -8.63 14.76
C ALA A 118 -9.43 -7.27 14.51
N SER A 119 -10.36 -6.85 15.39
CA SER A 119 -11.02 -5.54 15.29
C SER A 119 -10.05 -4.37 15.48
N LEU A 120 -8.91 -4.60 16.13
CA LEU A 120 -7.88 -3.57 16.34
C LEU A 120 -7.20 -3.13 15.04
N PHE A 121 -7.26 -3.91 13.96
CA PHE A 121 -6.77 -3.47 12.65
C PHE A 121 -7.42 -2.18 12.16
N VAL A 122 -8.67 -1.91 12.55
CA VAL A 122 -9.33 -0.64 12.22
C VAL A 122 -8.63 0.52 12.92
N GLU A 123 -8.29 0.35 14.21
CA GLU A 123 -7.57 1.37 14.98
C GLU A 123 -6.11 1.51 14.51
N PHE A 124 -5.44 0.41 14.14
CA PHE A 124 -4.10 0.47 13.56
C PHE A 124 -4.08 1.31 12.28
N ARG A 125 -5.02 1.08 11.35
CA ARG A 125 -5.14 1.86 10.12
C ARG A 125 -5.47 3.33 10.35
N LYS A 126 -6.25 3.66 11.39
CA LYS A 126 -6.52 5.06 11.76
C LYS A 126 -5.29 5.76 12.32
N ARG A 127 -4.55 5.08 13.20
CA ARG A 127 -3.33 5.61 13.84
C ARG A 127 -2.17 5.73 12.86
N LEU A 128 -2.05 4.77 11.95
CA LEU A 128 -1.09 4.77 10.85
C LEU A 128 -1.68 5.46 9.62
N GLY A 129 -1.98 6.74 9.72
CA GLY A 129 -2.43 7.55 8.59
C GLY A 129 -1.46 7.48 7.41
N MET A 130 -1.94 7.92 6.24
CA MET A 130 -1.15 7.93 4.99
C MET A 130 0.21 8.61 5.16
N ASP A 131 0.27 9.74 5.87
CA ASP A 131 1.50 10.52 6.05
C ASP A 131 2.56 9.75 6.84
N THR A 132 2.16 9.06 7.92
CA THR A 132 3.09 8.22 8.70
C THR A 132 3.63 7.07 7.87
N LEU A 133 2.79 6.41 7.07
CA LEU A 133 3.21 5.32 6.18
C LEU A 133 4.13 5.81 5.06
N ASN A 134 3.89 7.00 4.52
CA ASN A 134 4.78 7.62 3.54
C ASN A 134 6.14 7.97 4.17
N ALA A 135 6.18 8.52 5.39
CA ALA A 135 7.42 8.79 6.10
C ALA A 135 8.22 7.50 6.39
N ILE A 136 7.54 6.42 6.78
CA ILE A 136 8.15 5.09 6.93
C ILE A 136 8.69 4.59 5.58
N ASN A 137 7.94 4.76 4.51
CA ASN A 137 8.35 4.36 3.18
C ASN A 137 9.61 5.11 2.70
N GLU A 138 9.73 6.39 3.00
CA GLU A 138 10.93 7.20 2.70
C GLU A 138 12.16 6.69 3.47
N LYS A 139 12.00 6.33 4.74
CA LYS A 139 13.07 5.71 5.54
C LYS A 139 13.52 4.36 4.95
N ILE A 140 12.58 3.53 4.55
CA ILE A 140 12.87 2.25 3.89
C ILE A 140 13.56 2.46 2.53
N ALA A 141 13.16 3.49 1.78
CA ALA A 141 13.80 3.84 0.53
C ALA A 141 15.27 4.25 0.70
N SER A 142 15.61 4.99 1.75
CA SER A 142 16.98 5.41 2.04
C SER A 142 17.92 4.22 2.33
N LEU A 143 17.41 3.10 2.85
CA LEU A 143 18.21 1.89 3.07
C LEU A 143 18.81 1.34 1.78
N LYS A 144 18.07 1.41 0.67
CA LYS A 144 18.57 0.94 -0.62
C LYS A 144 19.81 1.72 -1.06
N THR A 145 19.77 3.04 -0.91
CA THR A 145 20.91 3.91 -1.25
C THR A 145 22.14 3.56 -0.41
N HIS A 146 21.96 3.31 0.89
CA HIS A 146 23.04 2.89 1.78
C HIS A 146 23.59 1.50 1.45
N MET A 147 22.73 0.56 1.02
CA MET A 147 23.17 -0.78 0.61
C MET A 147 24.01 -0.73 -0.66
N GLU A 148 23.56 0.02 -1.68
CA GLU A 148 24.27 0.17 -2.95
C GLU A 148 25.60 0.93 -2.81
N THR A 149 25.70 1.86 -1.85
CA THR A 149 26.96 2.58 -1.55
C THR A 149 27.99 1.63 -0.93
N LYS A 150 27.56 0.77 0.01
CA LYS A 150 28.44 -0.22 0.64
C LYS A 150 28.94 -1.30 -0.33
N GLU A 151 28.12 -1.70 -1.31
CA GLU A 151 28.52 -2.66 -2.34
C GLU A 151 29.60 -2.09 -3.28
N LYS A 152 29.55 -0.78 -3.58
CA LYS A 152 30.56 -0.09 -4.39
C LYS A 152 31.89 0.09 -3.68
N GLU A 153 31.88 0.21 -2.35
CA GLU A 153 33.10 0.34 -1.54
C GLU A 153 33.83 -0.99 -1.32
N THR A 154 33.14 -2.14 -1.49
CA THR A 154 33.71 -3.48 -1.26
C THR A 154 34.22 -4.19 -2.54
N THR A 155 33.97 -3.65 -3.72
CA THR A 155 34.57 -4.15 -4.96
C THR A 155 35.94 -3.48 -5.19
N PRO A 156 37.07 -4.21 -5.20
CA PRO A 156 38.36 -3.62 -5.55
C PRO A 156 38.30 -3.19 -7.01
N THR A 157 38.41 -1.89 -7.23
CA THR A 157 38.54 -1.30 -8.56
C THR A 157 39.86 -1.74 -9.15
N THR A 158 39.82 -2.57 -10.17
CA THR A 158 41.00 -2.75 -11.06
C THR A 158 41.17 -1.43 -11.80
N ASP A 159 42.24 -0.74 -11.50
CA ASP A 159 42.64 0.53 -12.12
C ASP A 159 42.79 0.35 -13.64
N LEU A 160 41.77 0.79 -14.38
CA LEU A 160 41.89 1.21 -15.77
C LEU A 160 41.62 2.71 -15.77
N GLU A 161 42.70 3.48 -15.95
CA GLU A 161 42.65 4.94 -16.13
C GLU A 161 41.65 5.28 -17.26
N PRO A 162 40.70 6.17 -17.04
CA PRO A 162 39.82 6.66 -18.11
C PRO A 162 40.61 7.67 -18.94
N LEU A 163 40.68 7.42 -20.25
CA LEU A 163 41.13 8.40 -21.25
C LEU A 163 40.34 9.71 -21.08
N PRO A 164 41.00 10.89 -21.24
CA PRO A 164 40.36 12.17 -21.07
C PRO A 164 39.37 12.42 -22.22
N ASP A 165 38.09 12.31 -21.93
CA ASP A 165 37.04 12.69 -22.86
C ASP A 165 36.81 14.23 -22.76
N ASN A 166 37.37 14.93 -23.76
CA ASN A 166 37.23 16.37 -23.95
C ASN A 166 35.81 16.69 -24.48
N SER A 167 34.81 16.61 -23.64
CA SER A 167 33.53 17.24 -23.88
C SER A 167 33.23 18.22 -22.77
N ASN A 168 33.37 19.51 -23.05
CA ASN A 168 32.84 20.64 -22.28
C ASN A 168 31.30 20.57 -22.22
N SER A 169 30.75 19.64 -21.45
CA SER A 169 29.36 19.63 -21.04
C SER A 169 29.32 20.11 -19.59
N THR A 170 28.75 21.28 -19.35
CA THR A 170 28.29 21.75 -18.04
C THR A 170 27.63 20.57 -17.32
N GLU A 171 28.32 20.01 -16.31
CA GLU A 171 27.79 18.93 -15.48
C GLU A 171 26.43 19.36 -14.94
N SER A 172 25.36 18.76 -15.45
CA SER A 172 24.04 19.02 -14.95
C SER A 172 24.01 18.49 -13.51
N LYS A 173 23.75 19.38 -12.54
CA LYS A 173 23.59 19.05 -11.12
C LYS A 173 22.45 18.03 -10.86
N ASN A 174 21.71 17.65 -11.91
CA ASN A 174 20.55 16.76 -11.86
C ASN A 174 21.01 15.28 -11.90
N LYS A 175 20.43 14.44 -11.00
CA LYS A 175 20.81 13.04 -10.85
C LYS A 175 19.57 12.14 -10.84
N GLY A 176 19.73 10.90 -11.31
CA GLY A 176 18.69 9.88 -11.24
C GLY A 176 17.64 9.96 -12.35
N ARG A 177 16.75 8.95 -12.33
CA ARG A 177 15.66 8.77 -13.30
C ARG A 177 14.37 8.53 -12.55
N ILE A 178 13.29 9.21 -12.94
CA ILE A 178 11.97 9.06 -12.35
C ILE A 178 10.96 8.61 -13.40
N ILE A 179 10.08 7.70 -13.03
CA ILE A 179 8.97 7.23 -13.87
C ILE A 179 7.66 7.59 -13.20
N PHE A 180 6.78 8.30 -13.90
CA PHE A 180 5.46 8.72 -13.42
C PHE A 180 4.33 7.92 -14.05
N ASP A 181 3.35 7.57 -13.26
CA ASP A 181 2.04 7.14 -13.74
C ASP A 181 0.98 7.21 -12.63
N ALA A 182 -0.29 7.19 -13.02
CA ALA A 182 -1.41 7.16 -12.09
C ALA A 182 -2.31 5.95 -12.32
N THR A 183 -2.93 5.49 -11.24
CA THR A 183 -3.88 4.38 -11.31
C THR A 183 -5.06 4.58 -10.37
N ALA A 184 -6.18 3.92 -10.65
CA ALA A 184 -7.30 3.87 -9.73
C ALA A 184 -7.16 2.68 -8.78
N CYS A 185 -7.60 2.90 -7.54
CA CYS A 185 -7.71 1.92 -6.47
C CYS A 185 -9.19 1.68 -6.17
N PRO A 186 -9.82 0.68 -6.82
CA PRO A 186 -11.24 0.44 -6.66
C PRO A 186 -11.60 0.05 -5.23
N GLN A 187 -12.67 0.67 -4.74
CA GLN A 187 -13.26 0.34 -3.45
C GLN A 187 -14.17 -0.89 -3.58
N ASP A 188 -14.21 -1.71 -2.54
CA ASP A 188 -15.09 -2.88 -2.47
C ASP A 188 -16.55 -2.44 -2.25
N ILE A 189 -17.20 -2.01 -3.31
CA ILE A 189 -18.62 -1.65 -3.33
C ILE A 189 -19.34 -2.39 -4.47
N ALA A 190 -20.62 -2.67 -4.28
CA ALA A 190 -21.46 -3.14 -5.36
C ALA A 190 -21.55 -2.08 -6.46
N TYR A 191 -21.68 -2.50 -7.73
CA TYR A 191 -21.83 -1.55 -8.84
C TYR A 191 -23.02 -0.60 -8.59
N PRO A 192 -22.80 0.71 -8.52
CA PRO A 192 -23.81 1.67 -8.06
C PRO A 192 -24.79 2.02 -9.17
N THR A 193 -25.93 1.36 -9.22
CA THR A 193 -27.07 1.82 -10.03
C THR A 193 -27.91 2.82 -9.24
N ASP A 194 -28.50 3.83 -9.91
CA ASP A 194 -29.33 4.82 -9.22
C ASP A 194 -30.49 4.16 -8.47
N LEU A 195 -31.08 3.12 -9.03
CA LEU A 195 -32.20 2.42 -8.43
C LEU A 195 -31.79 1.66 -7.15
N ASP A 196 -30.62 1.03 -7.14
CA ASP A 196 -30.09 0.30 -5.98
C ASP A 196 -29.72 1.28 -4.87
N LEU A 197 -29.03 2.38 -5.20
CA LEU A 197 -28.68 3.43 -4.26
C LEU A 197 -29.90 4.07 -3.62
N LEU A 198 -30.95 4.36 -4.41
CA LEU A 198 -32.22 4.87 -3.89
C LEU A 198 -32.92 3.86 -2.97
N SER A 199 -32.88 2.56 -3.32
CA SER A 199 -33.44 1.53 -2.44
C SER A 199 -32.68 1.45 -1.11
N ASP A 200 -31.36 1.58 -1.11
CA ASP A 200 -30.55 1.54 0.12
C ASP A 200 -30.75 2.81 0.96
N ALA A 201 -30.79 3.98 0.35
CA ALA A 201 -31.14 5.23 1.03
C ALA A 201 -32.52 5.18 1.68
N ARG A 202 -33.51 4.61 0.96
CA ARG A 202 -34.84 4.41 1.49
C ARG A 202 -34.85 3.47 2.71
N LYS A 203 -34.21 2.30 2.60
CA LYS A 203 -34.11 1.35 3.73
C LYS A 203 -33.48 2.03 4.94
N LYS A 204 -32.40 2.78 4.72
CA LYS A 204 -31.71 3.47 5.81
C LYS A 204 -32.53 4.59 6.42
N SER A 205 -33.30 5.34 5.62
CA SER A 205 -34.26 6.33 6.15
C SER A 205 -35.38 5.69 6.97
N GLU A 206 -35.82 4.47 6.60
CA GLU A 206 -36.81 3.71 7.38
C GLU A 206 -36.26 3.24 8.73
N GLU A 207 -34.98 2.82 8.77
CA GLU A 207 -34.31 2.50 10.04
C GLU A 207 -34.19 3.72 10.96
N LEU A 208 -33.91 4.89 10.39
CA LEU A 208 -33.84 6.14 11.16
C LEU A 208 -35.21 6.51 11.76
N ILE A 209 -36.29 6.33 11.02
CA ILE A 209 -37.65 6.53 11.54
C ILE A 209 -37.93 5.59 12.72
N ASP A 210 -37.51 4.31 12.62
CA ASP A 210 -37.69 3.35 13.71
C ASP A 210 -36.94 3.74 14.98
N LYS A 211 -35.73 4.30 14.82
CA LYS A 211 -34.91 4.75 15.96
C LYS A 211 -35.42 6.04 16.60
N LEU A 212 -35.97 6.93 15.79
CA LEU A 212 -36.47 8.22 16.26
C LEU A 212 -37.87 8.13 16.88
N TYR A 213 -38.65 7.11 16.53
CA TYR A 213 -39.99 6.96 17.08
C TYR A 213 -39.94 6.51 18.55
N SER A 214 -40.50 7.32 19.42
CA SER A 214 -40.75 6.99 20.83
C SER A 214 -42.25 7.08 21.13
N PRO A 215 -42.91 6.02 21.67
CA PRO A 215 -44.33 6.09 22.06
C PRO A 215 -44.62 7.16 23.10
N ALA A 216 -43.62 7.54 23.91
CA ALA A 216 -43.79 8.57 24.95
C ALA A 216 -43.88 9.99 24.38
N LEU A 217 -43.31 10.24 23.21
CA LEU A 217 -43.25 11.57 22.59
C LEU A 217 -44.14 11.70 21.36
N HIS A 218 -44.49 10.58 20.72
CA HIS A 218 -45.19 10.60 19.44
C HIS A 218 -46.46 9.80 19.47
N VAL A 219 -47.58 10.43 19.16
CA VAL A 219 -48.93 9.81 19.15
C VAL A 219 -49.00 8.61 18.18
N LYS A 220 -48.33 8.70 17.03
CA LYS A 220 -48.42 7.67 15.99
C LYS A 220 -47.10 7.51 15.22
N LYS A 221 -46.67 6.26 15.03
CA LYS A 221 -45.53 5.94 14.19
C LYS A 221 -45.81 6.25 12.73
N PRO A 222 -44.89 6.99 12.01
CA PRO A 222 -45.05 7.26 10.59
C PRO A 222 -45.06 5.97 9.77
N ARG A 223 -45.96 5.87 8.80
CA ARG A 223 -46.03 4.72 7.89
C ARG A 223 -44.93 4.80 6.86
N THR A 224 -44.06 3.78 6.77
CA THR A 224 -42.92 3.70 5.84
C THR A 224 -43.21 2.95 4.54
N TYR A 225 -44.34 2.20 4.48
CA TYR A 225 -44.75 1.39 3.30
C TYR A 225 -43.68 0.42 2.76
N ARG A 226 -42.86 -0.15 3.63
CA ARG A 226 -41.70 -0.98 3.30
C ARG A 226 -41.97 -2.10 2.31
N ARG A 227 -43.08 -2.84 2.51
CA ARG A 227 -43.49 -3.96 1.64
C ARG A 227 -43.76 -3.50 0.21
N ILE A 228 -44.53 -2.41 0.06
CA ILE A 228 -44.86 -1.84 -1.25
C ILE A 228 -43.61 -1.29 -1.92
N ALA A 229 -42.81 -0.55 -1.19
CA ALA A 229 -41.55 0.03 -1.67
C ALA A 229 -40.57 -1.06 -2.20
N ARG A 230 -40.44 -2.16 -1.45
CA ARG A 230 -39.62 -3.32 -1.86
C ARG A 230 -40.19 -4.00 -3.11
N LYS A 231 -41.51 -4.20 -3.20
CA LYS A 231 -42.17 -4.80 -4.38
C LYS A 231 -41.94 -3.95 -5.63
N LEU A 232 -42.08 -2.62 -5.54
CA LEU A 232 -41.84 -1.69 -6.64
C LEU A 232 -40.39 -1.71 -7.11
N TYR A 233 -39.44 -1.76 -6.17
CA TYR A 233 -38.02 -1.88 -6.46
C TYR A 233 -37.71 -3.21 -7.17
N LEU A 234 -38.06 -4.34 -6.55
CA LEU A 234 -37.77 -5.68 -7.08
C LEU A 234 -38.43 -5.92 -8.45
N GLY A 235 -39.65 -5.43 -8.64
CA GLY A 235 -40.38 -5.55 -9.92
C GLY A 235 -39.64 -4.90 -11.11
N THR A 236 -38.70 -3.98 -10.84
CA THR A 236 -37.84 -3.39 -11.87
C THR A 236 -36.42 -3.95 -11.80
N ALA A 237 -35.85 -4.10 -10.60
CA ALA A 237 -34.46 -4.52 -10.41
C ALA A 237 -34.17 -5.92 -10.98
N GLN A 238 -35.08 -6.85 -10.83
CA GLN A 238 -34.94 -8.24 -11.29
C GLN A 238 -35.13 -8.46 -12.80
N LYS A 239 -35.69 -7.50 -13.52
CA LYS A 239 -35.89 -7.64 -14.97
C LYS A 239 -34.55 -7.65 -15.70
N LYS A 240 -34.34 -8.62 -16.59
CA LYS A 240 -33.17 -8.70 -17.46
C LYS A 240 -33.10 -7.50 -18.43
N ASN A 241 -34.21 -7.22 -19.12
CA ASN A 241 -34.33 -6.10 -20.05
C ASN A 241 -35.21 -5.01 -19.44
N LYS A 242 -34.66 -3.81 -19.27
CA LYS A 242 -35.34 -2.66 -18.64
C LYS A 242 -35.40 -1.50 -19.60
N SER A 243 -36.62 -1.03 -19.94
CA SER A 243 -36.75 0.19 -20.75
C SER A 243 -36.42 1.43 -19.92
N ARG A 244 -35.94 2.50 -20.56
CA ARG A 244 -35.67 3.80 -19.89
C ARG A 244 -36.93 4.33 -19.17
N LYS A 245 -38.12 4.16 -19.75
CA LYS A 245 -39.39 4.56 -19.15
C LYS A 245 -39.68 3.80 -17.84
N GLN A 246 -39.40 2.49 -17.80
CA GLN A 246 -39.56 1.66 -16.59
C GLN A 246 -38.59 2.07 -15.49
N ILE A 247 -37.32 2.27 -15.83
CA ILE A 247 -36.29 2.72 -14.86
C ILE A 247 -36.70 4.08 -14.30
N ARG A 248 -37.06 5.06 -15.14
CA ARG A 248 -37.50 6.39 -14.71
C ARG A 248 -38.72 6.34 -13.78
N LYS A 249 -39.74 5.51 -14.10
CA LYS A 249 -40.93 5.32 -13.25
C LYS A 249 -40.55 4.75 -11.87
N ALA A 250 -39.65 3.75 -11.84
CA ALA A 250 -39.17 3.13 -10.60
C ALA A 250 -38.35 4.13 -9.75
N THR A 251 -37.41 4.86 -10.38
CA THR A 251 -36.61 5.93 -9.76
C THR A 251 -37.51 6.99 -9.11
N GLY A 252 -38.47 7.55 -9.86
CA GLY A 252 -39.42 8.54 -9.34
C GLY A 252 -40.30 8.00 -8.21
N SER A 253 -40.62 6.71 -8.19
CA SER A 253 -41.35 6.09 -7.08
C SER A 253 -40.47 5.99 -5.83
N GLN A 254 -39.20 5.61 -5.93
CA GLN A 254 -38.26 5.57 -4.80
C GLN A 254 -37.98 6.98 -4.25
N LEU A 255 -37.80 7.98 -5.11
CA LEU A 255 -37.62 9.39 -4.71
C LEU A 255 -38.78 9.91 -3.88
N ARG A 256 -40.04 9.67 -4.32
CA ARG A 256 -41.24 10.07 -3.53
C ARG A 256 -41.27 9.40 -2.16
N LEU A 257 -40.84 8.14 -2.06
CA LEU A 257 -40.79 7.42 -0.79
C LEU A 257 -39.73 7.98 0.14
N ILE A 258 -38.53 8.30 -0.38
CA ILE A 258 -37.46 8.94 0.41
C ILE A 258 -37.90 10.32 0.88
N LYS A 259 -38.45 11.16 -0.01
CA LYS A 259 -38.96 12.50 0.34
C LYS A 259 -39.91 12.45 1.52
N ARG A 260 -40.85 11.50 1.48
CA ARG A 260 -41.81 11.31 2.57
C ARG A 260 -41.11 10.86 3.86
N ASN A 261 -40.16 9.93 3.76
CA ASN A 261 -39.42 9.45 4.93
C ASN A 261 -38.61 10.59 5.56
N LEU A 262 -37.94 11.41 4.78
CA LEU A 262 -37.20 12.60 5.26
C LEU A 262 -38.12 13.60 5.93
N LYS A 263 -39.31 13.89 5.33
CA LYS A 263 -40.33 14.74 5.97
C LYS A 263 -40.80 14.16 7.31
N SER A 264 -40.94 12.83 7.41
CA SER A 264 -41.32 12.16 8.66
C SER A 264 -40.18 12.21 9.70
N ILE A 265 -38.93 12.06 9.28
CA ILE A 265 -37.75 12.18 10.14
C ILE A 265 -37.70 13.59 10.75
N ASN A 266 -37.82 14.63 9.92
CA ASN A 266 -37.80 16.02 10.40
C ASN A 266 -38.89 16.27 11.44
N ARG A 267 -40.12 15.83 11.17
CA ARG A 267 -41.23 15.95 12.16
C ARG A 267 -40.97 15.22 13.48
N LEU A 268 -40.29 14.06 13.42
CA LEU A 268 -39.92 13.35 14.64
C LEU A 268 -38.78 14.09 15.38
N LEU A 269 -37.83 14.66 14.66
CA LEU A 269 -36.74 15.44 15.25
C LEU A 269 -37.23 16.74 15.92
N ASP A 270 -38.24 17.41 15.34
CA ASP A 270 -38.81 18.64 15.88
C ASP A 270 -39.38 18.47 17.30
N THR A 271 -39.70 17.24 17.72
CA THR A 271 -40.22 16.96 19.08
C THR A 271 -39.15 16.74 20.13
N TYR A 272 -37.88 16.62 19.71
CA TYR A 272 -36.75 16.40 20.61
C TYR A 272 -36.01 17.70 20.92
N PRO A 273 -35.70 18.01 22.19
CA PRO A 273 -34.88 19.18 22.54
C PRO A 273 -33.41 19.03 22.07
N GLN A 274 -32.95 17.80 21.94
CA GLN A 274 -31.62 17.47 21.39
C GLN A 274 -31.74 16.26 20.46
N ILE A 275 -30.94 16.22 19.40
CA ILE A 275 -30.98 15.14 18.40
C ILE A 275 -30.60 13.80 19.04
N PRO A 276 -31.53 12.82 19.16
CA PRO A 276 -31.29 11.55 19.86
C PRO A 276 -30.62 10.50 18.98
N LEU A 277 -29.83 10.92 18.00
CA LEU A 277 -29.13 10.02 17.05
C LEU A 277 -27.68 9.84 17.45
N LYS A 278 -27.22 8.60 17.38
CA LYS A 278 -25.77 8.31 17.47
C LYS A 278 -25.03 9.00 16.29
N PRO A 279 -23.74 9.38 16.45
CA PRO A 279 -22.99 10.06 15.38
C PRO A 279 -23.03 9.34 14.03
N LYS A 280 -23.03 8.00 14.03
CA LYS A 280 -23.15 7.19 12.82
C LYS A 280 -24.51 7.37 12.13
N ASP A 281 -25.60 7.40 12.89
CA ASP A 281 -26.94 7.54 12.34
C ASP A 281 -27.22 8.97 11.86
N TYR A 282 -26.68 9.96 12.58
CA TYR A 282 -26.69 11.36 12.15
C TYR A 282 -25.94 11.58 10.82
N LYS A 283 -24.76 10.96 10.69
CA LYS A 283 -24.01 10.95 9.41
C LYS A 283 -24.86 10.39 8.26
N TYR A 284 -25.58 9.27 8.49
CA TYR A 284 -26.48 8.72 7.46
C TYR A 284 -27.61 9.67 7.09
N LEU A 285 -28.18 10.38 8.06
CA LEU A 285 -29.22 11.37 7.77
C LEU A 285 -28.72 12.47 6.83
N LEU A 286 -27.53 13.03 7.11
CA LEU A 286 -26.91 14.05 6.26
C LEU A 286 -26.64 13.49 4.85
N VAL A 287 -26.03 12.33 4.76
CA VAL A 287 -25.70 11.69 3.46
C VAL A 287 -26.97 11.41 2.65
N ILE A 288 -28.07 10.95 3.28
CA ILE A 288 -29.34 10.67 2.58
C ILE A 288 -30.00 11.97 2.09
N ASN A 289 -29.91 13.07 2.84
CA ASN A 289 -30.43 14.36 2.39
C ASN A 289 -29.68 14.83 1.12
N THR A 290 -28.35 14.93 1.18
CA THR A 290 -27.53 15.33 0.01
C THR A 290 -27.74 14.37 -1.17
N PHE A 291 -27.78 13.07 -0.93
CA PHE A 291 -28.02 12.07 -1.96
C PHE A 291 -29.41 12.23 -2.59
N TYR A 292 -30.44 12.50 -1.79
CA TYR A 292 -31.78 12.75 -2.30
C TYR A 292 -31.83 13.98 -3.21
N GLU A 293 -31.19 15.08 -2.81
CA GLU A 293 -31.09 16.29 -3.61
C GLU A 293 -30.39 16.04 -4.95
N GLN A 294 -29.25 15.36 -4.93
CA GLN A 294 -28.50 14.98 -6.14
C GLN A 294 -29.36 14.11 -7.07
N GLN A 295 -30.03 13.10 -6.53
CA GLN A 295 -30.86 12.20 -7.33
C GLN A 295 -32.13 12.88 -7.86
N GLN A 296 -32.72 13.82 -7.10
CA GLN A 296 -33.85 14.61 -7.56
C GLN A 296 -33.43 15.54 -8.70
N GLN A 297 -32.32 16.23 -8.59
CA GLN A 297 -31.77 17.10 -9.65
C GLN A 297 -31.46 16.29 -10.92
N MET A 298 -30.82 15.13 -10.82
CA MET A 298 -30.56 14.26 -11.95
C MET A 298 -31.86 13.72 -12.60
N TYR A 299 -32.88 13.42 -11.79
CA TYR A 299 -34.17 12.97 -12.27
C TYR A 299 -34.90 14.06 -13.04
N ASP A 300 -34.89 15.32 -12.54
CA ASP A 300 -35.58 16.45 -13.14
C ASP A 300 -34.85 16.92 -14.42
N SER A 301 -33.53 17.02 -14.39
CA SER A 301 -32.69 17.41 -15.54
C SER A 301 -32.52 16.28 -16.58
N GLN A 302 -33.00 15.07 -16.32
CA GLN A 302 -32.77 13.86 -17.13
C GLN A 302 -31.28 13.57 -17.40
N SER A 303 -30.41 14.04 -16.55
CA SER A 303 -28.96 13.84 -16.62
C SER A 303 -28.53 12.73 -15.66
N HIS A 304 -27.43 12.03 -15.98
CA HIS A 304 -26.75 11.10 -15.09
C HIS A 304 -25.45 11.70 -14.52
N ARG A 305 -25.20 12.99 -14.77
CA ARG A 305 -23.99 13.69 -14.35
C ARG A 305 -24.36 14.76 -13.32
N ILE A 306 -23.67 14.76 -12.21
CA ILE A 306 -23.74 15.76 -11.18
C ILE A 306 -22.35 15.82 -10.51
N GLU A 307 -21.98 16.99 -10.04
CA GLU A 307 -20.75 17.21 -9.29
C GLU A 307 -20.82 16.46 -7.96
N ASP A 308 -19.70 15.97 -7.46
CA ASP A 308 -19.57 15.23 -6.18
C ASP A 308 -20.54 14.07 -6.01
N ARG A 309 -20.91 13.41 -7.11
CA ARG A 309 -21.92 12.35 -7.10
C ARG A 309 -21.64 11.27 -6.05
N ILE A 310 -22.58 11.08 -5.13
CA ILE A 310 -22.55 10.00 -4.16
C ILE A 310 -22.88 8.68 -4.86
N VAL A 311 -21.93 7.74 -4.85
CA VAL A 311 -22.06 6.39 -5.42
C VAL A 311 -22.17 5.29 -4.37
N SER A 312 -22.05 5.64 -3.10
CA SER A 312 -22.33 4.74 -1.97
C SER A 312 -22.78 5.55 -0.76
N ILE A 313 -23.96 5.24 -0.21
CA ILE A 313 -24.42 5.90 1.03
C ILE A 313 -23.64 5.45 2.27
N HIS A 314 -23.03 4.27 2.21
CA HIS A 314 -22.21 3.72 3.28
C HIS A 314 -20.78 4.29 3.26
N GLN A 315 -20.30 4.64 2.07
CA GLN A 315 -18.97 5.18 1.81
C GLN A 315 -19.08 6.44 0.93
N PRO A 316 -19.59 7.57 1.48
CA PRO A 316 -19.93 8.75 0.69
C PRO A 316 -18.71 9.50 0.11
N HIS A 317 -17.49 9.15 0.52
CA HIS A 317 -16.24 9.67 -0.02
C HIS A 317 -15.83 9.04 -1.35
N VAL A 318 -16.39 7.87 -1.69
CA VAL A 318 -16.06 7.18 -2.94
C VAL A 318 -16.63 7.93 -4.13
N ARG A 319 -15.82 8.10 -5.18
CA ARG A 319 -16.18 8.82 -6.40
C ARG A 319 -16.01 7.95 -7.65
N PRO A 320 -16.73 8.24 -8.73
CA PRO A 320 -16.51 7.61 -10.02
C PRO A 320 -15.23 8.15 -10.69
N ILE A 321 -14.34 7.28 -11.12
CA ILE A 321 -13.13 7.60 -11.87
C ILE A 321 -13.30 7.08 -13.31
N VAL A 322 -13.32 8.01 -14.27
CA VAL A 322 -13.44 7.68 -15.68
C VAL A 322 -12.06 7.31 -16.22
N ARG A 323 -11.89 6.12 -16.75
CA ARG A 323 -10.60 5.62 -17.25
C ARG A 323 -10.49 5.46 -18.76
N GLY A 324 -11.58 5.60 -19.51
CA GLY A 324 -11.57 5.46 -20.97
C GLY A 324 -11.16 4.07 -21.51
N LYS A 325 -11.00 3.05 -20.66
CA LYS A 325 -10.67 1.68 -21.07
C LYS A 325 -11.90 0.97 -21.63
N SER A 326 -11.70 0.10 -22.62
CA SER A 326 -12.78 -0.62 -23.31
C SER A 326 -13.59 -1.54 -22.37
N GLN A 327 -12.94 -2.19 -21.41
CA GLN A 327 -13.58 -3.16 -20.50
C GLN A 327 -14.22 -2.53 -19.25
N ALA A 328 -13.66 -1.45 -18.71
CA ALA A 328 -14.19 -0.75 -17.54
C ALA A 328 -14.08 0.76 -17.76
N LYS A 329 -15.17 1.37 -18.23
CA LYS A 329 -15.20 2.82 -18.50
C LYS A 329 -15.11 3.66 -17.23
N VAL A 330 -15.63 3.16 -16.11
CA VAL A 330 -15.68 3.83 -14.81
C VAL A 330 -15.30 2.86 -13.72
N GLU A 331 -14.35 3.25 -12.87
CA GLU A 331 -14.00 2.59 -11.61
C GLU A 331 -14.46 3.46 -10.45
N PHE A 332 -14.73 2.88 -9.28
CA PHE A 332 -15.23 3.60 -8.11
C PHE A 332 -14.23 3.45 -6.96
N GLY A 333 -13.57 4.52 -6.58
CA GLY A 333 -12.53 4.45 -5.57
C GLY A 333 -11.66 5.70 -5.51
N ALA A 334 -10.42 5.56 -5.02
CA ALA A 334 -9.41 6.60 -5.04
C ALA A 334 -8.55 6.53 -6.31
N LYS A 335 -8.07 7.69 -6.75
CA LYS A 335 -7.03 7.81 -7.78
C LYS A 335 -5.70 8.13 -7.08
N ILE A 336 -4.65 7.39 -7.44
CA ILE A 336 -3.32 7.62 -6.91
C ILE A 336 -2.34 7.95 -8.04
N HIS A 337 -1.40 8.82 -7.71
CA HIS A 337 -0.19 9.06 -8.49
C HIS A 337 1.01 8.42 -7.78
N VAL A 338 1.81 7.71 -8.54
CA VAL A 338 2.99 6.99 -8.04
C VAL A 338 4.19 7.35 -8.89
N SER A 339 5.31 7.66 -8.24
CA SER A 339 6.62 7.73 -8.88
C SER A 339 7.45 6.50 -8.55
N ILE A 340 8.25 6.05 -9.51
CA ILE A 340 9.26 5.02 -9.32
C ILE A 340 10.63 5.63 -9.54
N ILE A 341 11.49 5.46 -8.53
CA ILE A 341 12.88 5.91 -8.52
C ILE A 341 13.73 4.72 -8.12
N ASP A 342 14.63 4.28 -9.00
CA ASP A 342 15.47 3.10 -8.79
C ASP A 342 14.73 1.84 -8.35
N GLY A 343 13.50 1.67 -8.86
CA GLY A 343 12.64 0.54 -8.56
C GLY A 343 11.87 0.63 -7.24
N ILE A 344 12.03 1.71 -6.46
CA ILE A 344 11.26 2.05 -5.26
C ILE A 344 10.06 2.91 -5.66
N SER A 345 8.89 2.60 -5.11
CA SER A 345 7.63 3.28 -5.39
C SER A 345 7.32 4.30 -4.30
N PHE A 346 6.92 5.51 -4.70
CA PHE A 346 6.49 6.59 -3.80
C PHE A 346 5.06 6.98 -4.14
N LEU A 347 4.21 7.09 -3.13
CA LEU A 347 2.85 7.59 -3.26
C LEU A 347 2.88 9.11 -3.20
N ASP A 348 2.84 9.76 -4.36
CA ASP A 348 2.94 11.23 -4.43
C ASP A 348 1.60 11.92 -4.19
N GLU A 349 0.50 11.35 -4.66
CA GLU A 349 -0.83 11.90 -4.48
C GLU A 349 -1.87 10.79 -4.35
N LEU A 350 -2.86 11.01 -3.49
CA LEU A 350 -4.06 10.20 -3.36
C LEU A 350 -5.26 11.14 -3.27
N SER A 351 -6.19 10.99 -4.20
CA SER A 351 -7.43 11.77 -4.21
C SER A 351 -8.63 10.87 -4.44
N TRP A 352 -9.74 11.20 -3.79
CA TRP A 352 -11.03 10.56 -4.04
C TRP A 352 -11.73 11.19 -5.25
N ASP A 353 -11.38 12.43 -5.58
CA ASP A 353 -11.84 13.12 -6.77
C ASP A 353 -10.90 12.85 -7.94
N ALA A 354 -11.46 12.80 -9.15
CA ALA A 354 -10.67 12.62 -10.35
C ALA A 354 -9.85 13.89 -10.62
N PHE A 355 -8.53 13.78 -10.60
CA PHE A 355 -7.61 14.86 -10.94
C PHE A 355 -6.92 14.60 -12.28
N ASN A 356 -6.44 15.67 -12.91
CA ASN A 356 -5.60 15.57 -14.10
C ASN A 356 -4.13 15.46 -13.66
N GLU A 357 -3.53 14.32 -13.90
CA GLU A 357 -2.14 14.03 -13.49
C GLU A 357 -1.15 15.03 -14.11
N GLY A 358 -1.40 15.46 -15.35
CA GLY A 358 -0.51 16.37 -16.05
C GLY A 358 -0.46 17.78 -15.44
N SER A 359 -1.50 18.20 -14.72
CA SER A 359 -1.54 19.51 -14.04
C SER A 359 -0.63 19.56 -12.82
N HIS A 360 -0.43 18.43 -12.14
CA HIS A 360 0.35 18.36 -10.90
C HIS A 360 1.78 17.86 -11.12
N MET A 361 2.21 17.74 -12.38
CA MET A 361 3.51 17.14 -12.72
C MET A 361 4.68 17.86 -12.03
N MET A 362 4.66 19.18 -11.98
CA MET A 362 5.75 19.95 -11.35
C MET A 362 5.79 19.75 -9.84
N ASP A 363 4.64 19.59 -9.18
CA ASP A 363 4.57 19.27 -7.75
C ASP A 363 5.26 17.93 -7.44
N TYR A 364 5.12 16.95 -8.33
CA TYR A 364 5.80 15.65 -8.18
C TYR A 364 7.33 15.76 -8.40
N VAL A 365 7.75 16.62 -9.31
CA VAL A 365 9.18 16.92 -9.53
C VAL A 365 9.77 17.64 -8.31
N GLU A 366 9.04 18.56 -7.69
CA GLU A 366 9.46 19.21 -6.44
C GLU A 366 9.54 18.21 -5.27
N LYS A 367 8.61 17.25 -5.18
CA LYS A 367 8.71 16.18 -4.20
C LYS A 367 9.98 15.33 -4.38
N TYR A 368 10.39 15.07 -5.63
CA TYR A 368 11.66 14.43 -5.89
C TYR A 368 12.83 15.27 -5.35
N HIS A 369 12.83 16.58 -5.65
CA HIS A 369 13.87 17.49 -5.17
C HIS A 369 13.95 17.55 -3.65
N LEU A 370 12.80 17.59 -2.96
CA LEU A 370 12.73 17.56 -1.49
C LEU A 370 13.31 16.27 -0.89
N ARG A 371 13.11 15.13 -1.56
CA ARG A 371 13.60 13.81 -1.09
C ARG A 371 15.10 13.62 -1.30
N PHE A 372 15.64 14.10 -2.42
CA PHE A 372 17.00 13.77 -2.86
C PHE A 372 17.96 14.96 -2.91
N GLY A 373 17.49 16.18 -2.65
CA GLY A 373 18.29 17.41 -2.68
C GLY A 373 18.73 17.86 -4.08
N CYS A 374 18.28 17.17 -5.15
CA CYS A 374 18.57 17.48 -6.55
C CYS A 374 17.37 17.17 -7.44
N TYR A 375 17.31 17.75 -8.64
CA TYR A 375 16.30 17.39 -9.64
C TYR A 375 16.68 16.10 -10.37
N PRO A 376 15.69 15.36 -10.92
CA PRO A 376 15.98 14.19 -11.74
C PRO A 376 16.65 14.61 -13.06
N ARG A 377 17.60 13.79 -13.55
CA ARG A 377 18.19 14.00 -14.87
C ARG A 377 17.20 13.64 -15.97
N GLU A 378 16.45 12.56 -15.79
CA GLU A 378 15.50 12.03 -16.76
C GLU A 378 14.13 11.77 -16.11
N LEU A 379 13.06 12.13 -16.83
CA LEU A 379 11.69 11.88 -16.44
C LEU A 379 10.96 11.12 -17.54
N LEU A 380 10.36 9.97 -17.18
CA LEU A 380 9.50 9.19 -18.05
C LEU A 380 8.05 9.34 -17.62
N ALA A 381 7.21 9.75 -18.55
CA ALA A 381 5.79 9.93 -18.29
C ALA A 381 4.94 9.60 -19.52
N ASP A 382 3.64 9.42 -19.32
CA ASP A 382 2.69 9.23 -20.42
C ASP A 382 2.40 10.56 -21.13
N GLN A 383 1.76 10.46 -22.28
CA GLN A 383 1.43 11.62 -23.11
C GLN A 383 0.58 12.67 -22.38
N ILE A 384 -0.22 12.28 -21.40
CA ILE A 384 -1.05 13.19 -20.61
C ILE A 384 -0.22 14.22 -19.83
N TYR A 385 1.01 13.89 -19.44
CA TYR A 385 1.94 14.79 -18.76
C TYR A 385 2.68 15.73 -19.71
N CYS A 386 2.66 15.48 -21.01
CA CYS A 386 3.50 16.14 -21.99
C CYS A 386 2.90 17.42 -22.56
N THR A 387 2.30 18.26 -21.72
CA THR A 387 1.79 19.58 -22.13
C THR A 387 2.93 20.52 -22.51
N ARG A 388 2.63 21.57 -23.29
CA ARG A 388 3.64 22.60 -23.66
C ARG A 388 4.22 23.27 -22.42
N ALA A 389 3.39 23.59 -21.44
CA ALA A 389 3.80 24.22 -20.18
C ALA A 389 4.76 23.31 -19.39
N ASN A 390 4.43 22.02 -19.23
CA ASN A 390 5.28 21.07 -18.52
C ASN A 390 6.63 20.87 -19.21
N ARG A 391 6.64 20.81 -20.55
CA ARG A 391 7.89 20.70 -21.31
C ARG A 391 8.79 21.94 -21.13
N ALA A 392 8.22 23.13 -21.10
CA ALA A 392 8.97 24.36 -20.86
C ALA A 392 9.56 24.40 -19.45
N ALA A 393 8.75 24.08 -18.43
CA ALA A 393 9.19 24.03 -17.03
C ALA A 393 10.29 22.98 -16.78
N LEU A 394 10.19 21.80 -17.39
CA LEU A 394 11.24 20.77 -17.28
C LEU A 394 12.53 21.20 -17.96
N LYS A 395 12.43 21.85 -19.12
CA LYS A 395 13.61 22.37 -19.85
C LYS A 395 14.34 23.44 -19.03
N GLU A 396 13.59 24.35 -18.38
CA GLU A 396 14.16 25.38 -17.49
C GLU A 396 14.95 24.77 -16.34
N LYS A 397 14.46 23.64 -15.75
CA LYS A 397 15.15 22.91 -14.69
C LYS A 397 16.24 21.94 -15.21
N GLY A 398 16.49 21.89 -16.51
CA GLY A 398 17.46 20.98 -17.12
C GLY A 398 17.09 19.50 -17.05
N ILE A 399 15.79 19.18 -16.96
CA ILE A 399 15.27 17.81 -16.86
C ILE A 399 14.91 17.30 -18.25
N LYS A 400 15.47 16.16 -18.65
CA LYS A 400 15.19 15.51 -19.94
C LYS A 400 13.88 14.72 -19.84
N LEU A 401 12.85 15.16 -20.54
CA LEU A 401 11.57 14.44 -20.64
C LEU A 401 11.67 13.35 -21.72
N LEU A 402 11.56 12.10 -21.31
CA LEU A 402 11.50 10.92 -22.18
C LEU A 402 10.02 10.55 -22.41
N ALA A 403 9.42 11.10 -23.45
CA ALA A 403 8.02 10.86 -23.83
C ALA A 403 7.82 11.11 -25.32
N LYS A 404 6.68 10.62 -25.85
CA LYS A 404 6.34 10.86 -27.26
C LYS A 404 6.33 12.36 -27.58
N PRO A 405 6.93 12.79 -28.70
CA PRO A 405 6.90 14.19 -29.13
C PRO A 405 5.48 14.66 -29.39
N LEU A 406 5.25 15.98 -29.27
CA LEU A 406 3.98 16.61 -29.64
C LEU A 406 3.95 16.84 -31.15
N GLY A 407 2.79 16.63 -31.76
CA GLY A 407 2.56 16.87 -33.19
C GLY A 407 2.90 15.69 -34.10
N ARG A 408 3.13 15.99 -35.40
CA ARG A 408 3.47 14.98 -36.41
C ARG A 408 4.85 14.37 -36.07
N PRO A 409 5.02 13.03 -36.14
CA PRO A 409 6.31 12.39 -35.90
C PRO A 409 7.41 13.01 -36.77
N SER A 410 8.52 13.39 -36.16
CA SER A 410 9.71 13.82 -36.90
C SER A 410 10.38 12.62 -37.57
N ALA A 411 11.03 12.85 -38.71
CA ALA A 411 11.81 11.82 -39.42
C ALA A 411 12.98 11.29 -38.56
N VAL A 412 13.48 12.09 -37.60
CA VAL A 412 14.46 11.66 -36.62
C VAL A 412 13.74 11.10 -35.40
N GLN A 413 13.69 9.79 -35.31
CA GLN A 413 13.02 9.09 -34.20
C GLN A 413 13.95 9.07 -32.97
N VAL A 414 13.70 9.96 -31.99
CA VAL A 414 14.12 9.70 -30.62
C VAL A 414 13.14 8.65 -30.05
N HIS A 415 13.45 7.40 -30.26
CA HIS A 415 12.65 6.30 -29.75
C HIS A 415 12.83 6.19 -28.24
N VAL A 416 11.80 6.58 -27.48
CA VAL A 416 11.60 6.01 -26.15
C VAL A 416 11.15 4.57 -26.38
N SER A 417 11.99 3.62 -26.06
CA SER A 417 11.65 2.19 -26.18
C SER A 417 10.34 1.93 -25.40
N PRO A 418 9.34 1.24 -26.00
CA PRO A 418 8.11 0.90 -25.29
C PRO A 418 8.32 0.21 -23.95
N GLY A 419 9.44 -0.50 -23.76
CA GLY A 419 9.81 -1.21 -22.54
C GLY A 419 10.27 -0.32 -21.38
N GLU A 420 10.62 0.93 -21.60
CA GLU A 420 11.18 1.78 -20.55
C GLU A 420 10.17 2.18 -19.47
N ARG A 421 8.86 2.18 -19.77
CA ARG A 421 7.77 2.41 -18.82
C ARG A 421 7.21 1.13 -18.20
N ASN A 422 7.57 -0.05 -18.70
CA ASN A 422 7.09 -1.33 -18.17
C ASN A 422 7.29 -1.51 -16.64
N PRO A 423 8.35 -0.97 -16.02
CA PRO A 423 8.51 -1.09 -14.56
C PRO A 423 7.32 -0.56 -13.76
N ILE A 424 6.72 0.57 -14.12
CA ILE A 424 5.59 1.13 -13.36
C ILE A 424 4.30 0.35 -13.62
N GLU A 425 4.06 -0.08 -14.86
CA GLU A 425 2.92 -0.92 -15.21
C GLU A 425 3.02 -2.30 -14.51
N GLY A 426 4.22 -2.88 -14.47
CA GLY A 426 4.52 -4.09 -13.73
C GLY A 426 4.26 -3.95 -12.24
N LYS A 427 4.66 -2.83 -11.63
CA LYS A 427 4.37 -2.52 -10.23
C LYS A 427 2.87 -2.38 -9.95
N PHE A 428 2.12 -1.68 -10.80
CA PHE A 428 0.66 -1.59 -10.66
C PHE A 428 -0.03 -2.95 -10.82
N ARG A 429 0.43 -3.77 -11.77
CA ARG A 429 -0.06 -5.13 -11.92
C ARG A 429 0.20 -5.95 -10.66
N GLN A 430 1.42 -5.94 -10.15
CA GLN A 430 1.79 -6.62 -8.90
C GLN A 430 0.93 -6.14 -7.72
N ALA A 431 0.79 -4.82 -7.53
CA ALA A 431 -0.03 -4.24 -6.47
C ALA A 431 -1.49 -4.71 -6.55
N LYS A 432 -2.06 -4.74 -7.75
CA LYS A 432 -3.45 -5.11 -7.98
C LYS A 432 -3.70 -6.59 -7.84
N THR A 433 -2.83 -7.45 -8.36
CA THR A 433 -3.05 -8.90 -8.38
C THR A 433 -2.58 -9.60 -7.11
N ALA A 434 -1.41 -9.22 -6.59
CA ALA A 434 -0.83 -9.89 -5.43
C ALA A 434 -1.23 -9.26 -4.09
N TYR A 435 -1.38 -7.92 -4.04
CA TYR A 435 -1.55 -7.19 -2.76
C TYR A 435 -2.92 -6.52 -2.61
N GLY A 436 -3.86 -6.81 -3.51
CA GLY A 436 -5.25 -6.39 -3.37
C GLY A 436 -5.54 -4.91 -3.60
N LEU A 437 -4.68 -4.17 -4.35
CA LEU A 437 -4.92 -2.77 -4.72
C LEU A 437 -6.15 -2.60 -5.65
N ASN A 438 -6.60 -3.68 -6.28
CA ASN A 438 -7.81 -3.71 -7.12
C ASN A 438 -9.12 -3.82 -6.33
N ARG A 439 -9.06 -4.02 -5.00
CA ARG A 439 -10.24 -4.19 -4.15
C ARG A 439 -9.96 -3.77 -2.71
N ILE A 440 -10.13 -2.48 -2.42
CA ILE A 440 -9.92 -1.91 -1.08
C ILE A 440 -11.10 -2.26 -0.19
N LYS A 441 -10.90 -3.13 0.80
CA LYS A 441 -11.95 -3.63 1.69
C LYS A 441 -12.24 -2.69 2.89
N ALA A 442 -11.33 -1.77 3.21
CA ALA A 442 -11.54 -0.79 4.27
C ALA A 442 -12.67 0.18 3.90
N LYS A 443 -13.54 0.55 4.85
CA LYS A 443 -14.79 1.28 4.57
C LYS A 443 -14.77 2.76 4.97
N LEU A 444 -13.84 3.18 5.81
CA LEU A 444 -13.67 4.59 6.20
C LEU A 444 -12.61 5.23 5.31
N ARG A 445 -12.73 6.53 5.05
CA ARG A 445 -11.78 7.26 4.23
C ARG A 445 -10.34 7.05 4.70
N ASP A 446 -10.05 7.41 5.93
CA ASP A 446 -8.69 7.35 6.50
C ASP A 446 -8.12 5.92 6.50
N THR A 447 -8.96 4.91 6.82
CA THR A 447 -8.53 3.51 6.80
C THR A 447 -8.29 2.97 5.40
N SER A 448 -8.98 3.52 4.38
CA SER A 448 -8.77 3.16 2.98
C SER A 448 -7.48 3.79 2.44
N GLU A 449 -7.20 5.03 2.80
CA GLU A 449 -5.95 5.74 2.46
C GLU A 449 -4.75 5.03 3.09
N SER A 450 -4.83 4.68 4.38
CA SER A 450 -3.82 3.87 5.08
C SER A 450 -3.63 2.49 4.42
N TRP A 451 -4.70 1.84 3.96
CA TRP A 451 -4.64 0.56 3.24
C TRP A 451 -3.83 0.68 1.95
N ILE A 452 -4.11 1.71 1.15
CA ILE A 452 -3.40 1.96 -0.11
C ILE A 452 -1.92 2.24 0.14
N ALA A 453 -1.60 3.12 1.11
CA ALA A 453 -0.22 3.44 1.48
C ALA A 453 0.55 2.21 2.00
N SER A 454 -0.11 1.33 2.78
CA SER A 454 0.47 0.07 3.24
C SER A 454 0.85 -0.87 2.09
N ILE A 455 0.06 -0.91 1.02
CA ILE A 455 0.38 -1.72 -0.16
C ILE A 455 1.63 -1.17 -0.89
N ILE A 456 1.75 0.15 -1.02
CA ILE A 456 2.95 0.77 -1.61
C ILE A 456 4.20 0.46 -0.78
N LEU A 457 4.09 0.54 0.56
CA LEU A 457 5.16 0.14 1.47
C LEU A 457 5.59 -1.32 1.26
N VAL A 458 4.63 -2.24 1.18
CA VAL A 458 4.88 -3.68 0.96
C VAL A 458 5.56 -3.94 -0.38
N LEU A 459 5.17 -3.23 -1.46
CA LEU A 459 5.84 -3.33 -2.76
C LEU A 459 7.35 -3.06 -2.67
N ASN A 460 7.72 -2.09 -1.84
CA ASN A 460 9.12 -1.72 -1.64
C ASN A 460 9.85 -2.73 -0.74
N LEU A 461 9.21 -3.18 0.33
CA LEU A 461 9.79 -4.21 1.21
C LEU A 461 10.07 -5.52 0.46
N VAL A 462 9.16 -5.96 -0.41
CA VAL A 462 9.37 -7.15 -1.24
C VAL A 462 10.52 -6.95 -2.23
N LYS A 463 10.65 -5.76 -2.80
CA LYS A 463 11.78 -5.43 -3.70
C LYS A 463 13.11 -5.47 -2.95
N LEU A 464 13.17 -4.87 -1.77
CA LEU A 464 14.37 -4.83 -0.94
C LEU A 464 14.75 -6.21 -0.40
N ALA A 465 13.79 -7.03 0.03
CA ALA A 465 14.04 -8.40 0.45
C ALA A 465 14.65 -9.25 -0.68
N GLY A 466 14.17 -9.08 -1.92
CA GLY A 466 14.72 -9.76 -3.08
C GLY A 466 16.16 -9.35 -3.44
N VAL A 467 16.54 -8.10 -3.13
CA VAL A 467 17.91 -7.60 -3.30
C VAL A 467 18.80 -8.01 -2.13
N ALA A 468 18.24 -8.01 -0.90
CA ALA A 468 19.02 -8.32 0.31
C ALA A 468 19.37 -9.80 0.45
N LEU A 469 18.57 -10.71 -0.10
CA LEU A 469 18.80 -12.16 0.02
C LEU A 469 20.20 -12.59 -0.44
N PRO A 470 20.70 -12.18 -1.60
CA PRO A 470 22.07 -12.50 -2.03
C PRO A 470 23.15 -11.95 -1.06
N CYS A 471 23.00 -10.72 -0.60
CA CYS A 471 23.95 -10.10 0.34
C CYS A 471 23.98 -10.80 1.70
N PHE A 472 22.83 -11.28 2.18
CA PHE A 472 22.74 -12.07 3.43
C PHE A 472 23.43 -13.43 3.29
N ILE A 473 23.31 -14.08 2.14
CA ILE A 473 23.97 -15.36 1.86
C ILE A 473 25.49 -15.17 1.87
N VAL A 474 26.01 -14.12 1.22
CA VAL A 474 27.44 -13.81 1.20
C VAL A 474 27.95 -13.55 2.63
N LYS A 475 27.29 -12.68 3.41
CA LYS A 475 27.69 -12.40 4.80
C LYS A 475 27.58 -13.63 5.71
N PHE A 476 26.61 -14.50 5.48
CA PHE A 476 26.46 -15.74 6.23
C PHE A 476 27.61 -16.70 5.91
N ILE A 477 28.01 -16.80 4.65
CA ILE A 477 29.18 -17.56 4.21
C ILE A 477 30.44 -16.96 4.83
N ASP A 478 30.63 -15.64 4.80
CA ASP A 478 31.78 -14.96 5.39
C ASP A 478 31.86 -15.18 6.92
N ASN A 479 30.73 -15.12 7.63
CA ASN A 479 30.66 -15.40 9.07
C ASN A 479 30.91 -16.89 9.39
N LEU A 480 30.44 -17.79 8.54
CA LEU A 480 30.78 -19.23 8.63
C LEU A 480 32.29 -19.43 8.45
N TYR A 481 32.90 -18.80 7.44
CA TYR A 481 34.34 -18.87 7.23
C TYR A 481 35.11 -18.27 8.41
N ALA A 482 34.68 -17.12 8.93
CA ALA A 482 35.28 -16.50 10.11
C ALA A 482 35.15 -17.40 11.36
N SER A 483 34.02 -18.07 11.57
CA SER A 483 33.79 -19.01 12.67
C SER A 483 34.59 -20.29 12.50
N PHE A 484 34.74 -20.79 11.27
CA PHE A 484 35.60 -21.95 10.96
C PHE A 484 37.08 -21.60 11.09
N SER A 485 37.54 -20.43 10.61
CA SER A 485 38.93 -20.00 10.74
C SER A 485 39.31 -19.76 12.20
N ALA A 486 38.40 -19.23 13.04
CA ALA A 486 38.63 -19.08 14.48
C ALA A 486 38.70 -20.41 15.24
N ARG A 487 38.10 -21.49 14.73
CA ARG A 487 38.13 -22.83 15.33
C ARG A 487 39.26 -23.72 14.84
N TRP A 488 39.92 -23.36 13.71
CA TRP A 488 41.01 -24.11 13.09
C TRP A 488 42.28 -23.27 12.97
N LEU A 489 42.74 -22.73 14.11
CA LEU A 489 44.03 -22.04 14.22
C LEU A 489 45.20 -23.04 14.24
N ILE A 490 45.15 -24.13 13.48
CA ILE A 490 46.29 -25.00 13.19
C ILE A 490 46.05 -25.66 11.82
N VAL A 491 46.33 -24.97 10.72
CA VAL A 491 46.89 -25.51 9.48
C VAL A 491 47.27 -24.31 8.58
N PRO A 492 48.54 -24.15 8.22
CA PRO A 492 48.95 -23.15 7.23
C PRO A 492 48.71 -23.66 5.81
N ASP A 493 48.43 -22.72 4.92
CA ASP A 493 48.44 -22.81 3.46
C ASP A 493 47.49 -23.79 2.76
N SER A 494 46.27 -23.30 2.45
CA SER A 494 45.52 -23.77 1.29
C SER A 494 45.18 -22.60 0.36
N GLN A 495 45.84 -22.56 -0.80
CA GLN A 495 45.55 -21.62 -1.89
C GLN A 495 44.25 -22.03 -2.59
N PHE A 496 43.28 -21.10 -2.66
CA PHE A 496 42.12 -21.25 -3.52
C PHE A 496 42.43 -20.70 -4.91
N ALA A 497 42.14 -21.45 -5.96
CA ALA A 497 42.24 -21.00 -7.34
C ALA A 497 40.86 -20.99 -8.01
N TYR A 498 40.59 -19.96 -8.78
CA TYR A 498 39.44 -19.90 -9.66
C TYR A 498 39.85 -20.27 -11.09
N ASP A 499 38.95 -20.95 -11.81
CA ASP A 499 39.18 -21.19 -13.24
C ASP A 499 38.75 -19.97 -14.07
N ASN A 500 39.08 -20.00 -15.35
CA ASN A 500 38.78 -18.93 -16.31
C ASN A 500 37.28 -18.68 -16.56
N CYS A 501 36.39 -19.44 -15.93
CA CYS A 501 34.93 -19.30 -15.97
C CYS A 501 34.31 -18.87 -14.62
N GLY A 502 35.13 -18.60 -13.59
CA GLY A 502 34.63 -18.11 -12.28
C GLY A 502 34.02 -19.18 -11.37
N GLN A 503 34.36 -20.48 -11.59
CA GLN A 503 33.90 -21.56 -10.71
C GLN A 503 34.95 -21.86 -9.63
N LEU A 504 34.45 -22.07 -8.39
CA LEU A 504 35.26 -22.37 -7.21
C LEU A 504 35.78 -23.82 -7.28
N ILE A 505 37.10 -24.01 -7.30
CA ILE A 505 37.74 -25.34 -7.27
C ILE A 505 38.26 -25.59 -5.85
N LEU A 506 37.73 -26.61 -5.20
CA LEU A 506 38.22 -27.10 -3.90
C LEU A 506 39.36 -28.10 -4.15
N MET A 507 40.58 -27.77 -3.79
CA MET A 507 41.69 -28.75 -3.77
C MET A 507 41.72 -29.45 -2.41
N THR A 508 41.34 -30.69 -2.37
CA THR A 508 41.61 -31.60 -1.24
C THR A 508 42.79 -32.47 -1.58
N GLU A 509 43.93 -32.27 -0.95
CA GLU A 509 45.02 -33.23 -0.96
C GLU A 509 44.74 -34.35 0.05
N ILE A 510 44.50 -35.53 -0.50
CA ILE A 510 44.48 -36.76 0.31
C ILE A 510 45.91 -37.28 0.35
N PHE A 511 46.60 -37.10 1.49
CA PHE A 511 47.87 -37.79 1.74
C PHE A 511 47.61 -39.30 1.94
N ASN A 512 47.93 -40.09 0.94
CA ASN A 512 48.05 -41.53 1.10
C ASN A 512 49.53 -41.89 1.13
N SER A 513 49.99 -42.35 2.28
CA SER A 513 51.34 -42.88 2.50
C SER A 513 51.49 -44.18 1.73
N ASN A 514 51.84 -44.13 0.46
CA ASN A 514 52.63 -45.16 -0.18
C ASN A 514 53.27 -44.65 -1.48
N LYS A 515 54.52 -44.97 -1.59
CA LYS A 515 55.43 -44.53 -2.64
C LYS A 515 54.93 -44.86 -4.05
N ASN A 516 55.17 -43.93 -4.96
CA ASN A 516 55.19 -44.03 -6.42
C ASN A 516 53.91 -43.72 -7.20
N ASN A 517 53.92 -42.54 -7.79
CA ASN A 517 53.15 -41.97 -8.91
C ASN A 517 51.99 -41.04 -8.60
N PRO A 518 52.08 -39.73 -8.93
CA PRO A 518 51.00 -38.77 -8.78
C PRO A 518 50.16 -38.75 -10.07
N LYS A 519 48.96 -39.34 -10.02
CA LYS A 519 47.90 -39.05 -11.01
C LYS A 519 46.86 -38.14 -10.39
N LYS A 520 46.84 -36.90 -10.86
CA LYS A 520 45.75 -35.94 -10.55
C LYS A 520 44.41 -36.46 -11.14
N ARG A 521 43.41 -36.66 -10.30
CA ARG A 521 42.02 -36.89 -10.74
C ARG A 521 41.20 -35.64 -10.38
N PHE A 522 40.63 -35.04 -11.41
CA PHE A 522 39.61 -33.98 -11.26
C PHE A 522 38.25 -34.63 -11.12
N LEU A 523 37.51 -34.23 -10.11
CA LEU A 523 36.08 -34.53 -9.99
C LEU A 523 35.30 -33.24 -10.28
N SER A 524 34.62 -33.22 -11.42
CA SER A 524 33.67 -32.19 -11.78
C SER A 524 32.28 -32.61 -11.31
N PHE A 525 31.63 -31.74 -10.55
CA PHE A 525 30.20 -31.86 -10.26
C PHE A 525 29.46 -30.93 -11.22
N SER A 526 28.66 -31.52 -12.12
CA SER A 526 27.66 -30.79 -12.90
C SER A 526 26.36 -30.78 -12.07
N ALA A 527 25.81 -29.60 -11.79
CA ALA A 527 24.48 -29.44 -11.29
C ALA A 527 23.56 -29.23 -12.50
N ASP A 528 22.70 -30.20 -12.79
CA ASP A 528 21.59 -30.06 -13.71
C ASP A 528 20.49 -29.20 -13.06
N PRO A 529 19.84 -28.32 -13.81
CA PRO A 529 18.72 -27.52 -13.29
C PRO A 529 17.43 -28.33 -13.31
N ILE A 530 16.73 -28.34 -12.17
CA ILE A 530 15.30 -28.62 -12.09
C ILE A 530 14.56 -27.35 -11.72
#